data_3a25ad9eeee5ce70f2e4788d53ba36de
#
_entry.id   3a25ad9eeee5ce70f2e4788d53ba36de
#
_cell.length_a   1.000
_cell.length_b   1.000
_cell.length_c   1.000
_cell.angle_alpha   90.00
_cell.angle_beta   90.00
_cell.angle_gamma   90.00
#
_symmetry.space_group_name_H-M   'P 1'
#
loop_
_entity.id
_entity.type
_entity.pdbx_description
1 polymer ?
#
loop_
_entity_poly.entity_id
_entity_poly.type
_entity_poly.pdbx_seq_one_letter_code
_entity_poly.pdbx_strand_id
1 'polypeptide(L)'
;MVLAQEAQVWEREELLTGCQAVSQAVRLADVDVIAAYPIRPYTEVMDTLSKIIADGELDAEYIVADSEHSQFEIVKHASAVGARAFAGSSGTGWMYGFEALVVTATDRLPVMFLVGNRALDDPGAFGVEHNDALAIRDMGWLLMWATTAQEALEHILIGYRIAEDRRVRMPMALAMDGAFLTHSQHMVKVPSPEAVRRFLPPYDLGDRRLHPDNPISIAPQVNEDWVIELRRQNWEAARRAKGVIKEAYAEFNSVFGPRYESPYFTEFMTDDADAVLIGLGTVAMPGRTAVRRLREQGHKVGYVNLRWFRPFPTEELRECLGRFKAVGVIDRDFAHGSPDSGGILLHEIRSCLYPLKERPSIVNFICGLGGRDISIADCIEMFSRTQQASERERDGEIVSWLGLRE
;
A
#
# COMPACT_ATOMS: atom_id res chain seq x y z
N MET A 1 -35.80 -2.40 -3.01
CA MET A 1 -34.93 -3.33 -3.76
C MET A 1 -33.45 -3.00 -3.57
N VAL A 2 -32.99 -1.77 -3.76
CA VAL A 2 -31.57 -1.39 -3.59
C VAL A 2 -31.08 -1.63 -2.15
N LEU A 3 -31.82 -1.21 -1.13
CA LEU A 3 -31.46 -1.44 0.29
C LEU A 3 -31.42 -2.92 0.70
N ALA A 4 -32.24 -3.78 0.08
CA ALA A 4 -32.22 -5.22 0.34
C ALA A 4 -31.03 -5.91 -0.35
N GLN A 5 -30.56 -5.38 -1.47
CA GLN A 5 -29.37 -5.85 -2.18
C GLN A 5 -28.08 -5.42 -1.46
N GLU A 6 -28.05 -4.21 -0.88
CA GLU A 6 -26.95 -3.77 -0.02
C GLU A 6 -26.81 -4.60 1.24
N ALA A 7 -27.93 -4.99 1.88
CA ALA A 7 -27.91 -5.86 3.06
C ALA A 7 -27.39 -7.29 2.78
N GLN A 8 -27.42 -7.75 1.51
CA GLN A 8 -26.83 -9.04 1.12
C GLN A 8 -25.32 -8.98 0.88
N VAL A 9 -24.76 -7.80 0.66
CA VAL A 9 -23.32 -7.61 0.37
C VAL A 9 -22.52 -7.38 1.64
N TRP A 10 -23.05 -6.56 2.55
CA TRP A 10 -22.43 -6.23 3.82
C TRP A 10 -23.15 -6.99 4.95
N GLU A 11 -22.37 -7.76 5.70
CA GLU A 11 -22.91 -8.60 6.80
C GLU A 11 -23.19 -7.78 8.04
N ARG A 12 -22.25 -6.92 8.44
CA ARG A 12 -22.32 -6.11 9.65
C ARG A 12 -21.45 -4.86 9.57
N GLU A 13 -21.74 -3.92 10.46
CA GLU A 13 -20.83 -2.80 10.78
C GLU A 13 -20.21 -3.05 12.14
N GLU A 14 -18.91 -2.87 12.25
CA GLU A 14 -18.15 -3.17 13.45
C GLU A 14 -17.07 -2.12 13.70
N LEU A 15 -16.80 -1.81 14.97
CA LEU A 15 -15.73 -0.90 15.36
C LEU A 15 -14.42 -1.69 15.43
N LEU A 16 -13.55 -1.52 14.43
CA LEU A 16 -12.32 -2.27 14.26
C LEU A 16 -11.11 -1.34 14.16
N THR A 17 -9.97 -1.81 14.66
CA THR A 17 -8.67 -1.23 14.31
C THR A 17 -8.28 -1.61 12.87
N GLY A 18 -7.27 -0.93 12.29
CA GLY A 18 -6.74 -1.32 11.00
C GLY A 18 -6.23 -2.78 10.99
N CYS A 19 -5.57 -3.21 12.06
CA CYS A 19 -5.09 -4.59 12.20
C CYS A 19 -6.24 -5.60 12.26
N GLN A 20 -7.30 -5.31 13.03
CA GLN A 20 -8.49 -6.16 13.11
C GLN A 20 -9.23 -6.22 11.76
N ALA A 21 -9.32 -5.10 11.04
CA ALA A 21 -9.93 -5.04 9.72
C ALA A 21 -9.17 -5.91 8.69
N VAL A 22 -7.83 -5.88 8.71
CA VAL A 22 -6.98 -6.79 7.92
C VAL A 22 -7.25 -8.25 8.29
N SER A 23 -7.31 -8.57 9.58
CA SER A 23 -7.57 -9.95 10.04
C SER A 23 -8.93 -10.47 9.58
N GLN A 24 -9.98 -9.62 9.57
CA GLN A 24 -11.29 -9.98 9.01
C GLN A 24 -11.19 -10.23 7.48
N ALA A 25 -10.41 -9.46 6.76
CA ALA A 25 -10.21 -9.67 5.33
C ALA A 25 -9.45 -10.98 5.04
N VAL A 26 -8.43 -11.31 5.84
CA VAL A 26 -7.68 -12.59 5.74
C VAL A 26 -8.61 -13.78 5.97
N ARG A 27 -9.48 -13.70 7.00
CA ARG A 27 -10.53 -14.71 7.25
C ARG A 27 -11.47 -14.86 6.06
N LEU A 28 -11.97 -13.74 5.53
CA LEU A 28 -12.90 -13.74 4.39
C LEU A 28 -12.27 -14.17 3.07
N ALA A 29 -10.96 -13.98 2.92
CA ALA A 29 -10.20 -14.46 1.77
C ALA A 29 -9.94 -15.98 1.82
N ASP A 30 -10.31 -16.65 2.91
CA ASP A 30 -10.13 -18.10 3.07
C ASP A 30 -8.66 -18.50 2.88
N VAL A 31 -7.79 -17.93 3.73
CA VAL A 31 -6.34 -18.14 3.66
C VAL A 31 -5.97 -19.48 4.25
N ASP A 32 -5.19 -20.28 3.53
CA ASP A 32 -4.80 -21.63 3.93
C ASP A 32 -3.64 -21.66 4.95
N VAL A 33 -2.66 -20.73 4.80
CA VAL A 33 -1.44 -20.72 5.62
C VAL A 33 -1.12 -19.31 6.09
N ILE A 34 -0.97 -19.16 7.39
CA ILE A 34 -0.55 -17.92 8.04
C ILE A 34 0.73 -18.20 8.82
N ALA A 35 1.80 -17.48 8.48
CA ALA A 35 3.01 -17.49 9.28
C ALA A 35 3.18 -16.15 10.00
N ALA A 36 3.62 -16.18 11.24
CA ALA A 36 3.67 -15.03 12.10
C ALA A 36 4.91 -15.02 13.00
N TYR A 37 5.45 -13.81 13.21
CA TYR A 37 6.48 -13.53 14.21
C TYR A 37 6.14 -12.20 14.89
N PRO A 38 6.21 -12.09 16.23
CA PRO A 38 5.71 -10.92 16.96
C PRO A 38 6.61 -9.71 16.78
N ILE A 39 6.07 -8.68 16.15
CA ILE A 39 6.67 -7.35 16.02
C ILE A 39 5.59 -6.27 15.99
N ARG A 40 5.77 -5.17 16.75
CA ARG A 40 4.85 -4.02 16.70
C ARG A 40 5.07 -3.18 15.43
N PRO A 41 3.98 -2.69 14.80
CA PRO A 41 2.56 -2.80 15.16
C PRO A 41 1.85 -4.06 14.62
N TYR A 42 2.51 -4.97 13.91
CA TYR A 42 1.91 -6.16 13.30
C TYR A 42 1.33 -7.18 14.31
N THR A 43 1.84 -7.22 15.55
CA THR A 43 1.43 -8.22 16.57
C THR A 43 -0.10 -8.30 16.78
N GLU A 44 -0.84 -7.19 16.67
CA GLU A 44 -2.30 -7.21 16.82
C GLU A 44 -2.99 -8.05 15.73
N VAL A 45 -2.44 -8.11 14.53
CA VAL A 45 -2.94 -9.00 13.46
C VAL A 45 -2.75 -10.46 13.85
N MET A 46 -1.57 -10.80 14.39
CA MET A 46 -1.29 -12.16 14.88
C MET A 46 -2.29 -12.59 15.96
N ASP A 47 -2.49 -11.75 16.97
CA ASP A 47 -3.39 -12.03 18.09
C ASP A 47 -4.84 -12.19 17.61
N THR A 48 -5.27 -11.35 16.68
CA THR A 48 -6.63 -11.42 16.14
C THR A 48 -6.83 -12.68 15.28
N LEU A 49 -5.87 -13.00 14.39
CA LEU A 49 -5.95 -14.19 13.55
C LEU A 49 -5.89 -15.50 14.37
N SER A 50 -5.01 -15.57 15.39
CA SER A 50 -4.95 -16.74 16.27
C SER A 50 -6.26 -16.98 16.98
N LYS A 51 -6.98 -15.92 17.39
CA LYS A 51 -8.30 -16.01 17.99
C LYS A 51 -9.36 -16.47 17.01
N ILE A 52 -9.40 -15.89 15.81
CA ILE A 52 -10.33 -16.27 14.72
C ILE A 52 -10.20 -17.77 14.41
N ILE A 53 -8.97 -18.29 14.36
CA ILE A 53 -8.71 -19.73 14.12
C ILE A 53 -9.15 -20.57 15.33
N ALA A 54 -8.81 -20.15 16.56
CA ALA A 54 -9.20 -20.86 17.77
C ALA A 54 -10.73 -20.93 17.97
N ASP A 55 -11.45 -19.89 17.51
CA ASP A 55 -12.91 -19.83 17.54
C ASP A 55 -13.56 -20.64 16.39
N GLY A 56 -12.76 -21.23 15.49
CA GLY A 56 -13.22 -22.04 14.36
C GLY A 56 -13.80 -21.24 13.19
N GLU A 57 -13.52 -19.95 13.12
CA GLU A 57 -14.02 -19.07 12.05
C GLU A 57 -13.14 -19.10 10.77
N LEU A 58 -11.94 -19.65 10.85
CA LEU A 58 -11.02 -19.88 9.74
C LEU A 58 -10.30 -21.20 9.93
N ASP A 59 -10.32 -22.05 8.91
CA ASP A 59 -9.56 -23.32 8.86
C ASP A 59 -8.23 -23.06 8.14
N ALA A 60 -7.20 -22.66 8.89
CA ALA A 60 -5.88 -22.35 8.37
C ALA A 60 -4.77 -22.90 9.25
N GLU A 61 -3.67 -23.30 8.64
CA GLU A 61 -2.43 -23.59 9.34
C GLU A 61 -1.81 -22.30 9.86
N TYR A 62 -1.72 -22.17 11.19
CA TYR A 62 -1.12 -21.00 11.84
C TYR A 62 0.24 -21.36 12.44
N ILE A 63 1.30 -20.82 11.87
CA ILE A 63 2.68 -21.16 12.22
C ILE A 63 3.37 -19.95 12.86
N VAL A 64 3.77 -20.09 14.13
CA VAL A 64 4.64 -19.13 14.80
C VAL A 64 6.08 -19.47 14.43
N ALA A 65 6.71 -18.59 13.67
CA ALA A 65 8.10 -18.73 13.23
C ALA A 65 9.09 -18.30 14.33
N ASP A 66 10.36 -18.61 14.15
CA ASP A 66 11.44 -18.20 15.05
C ASP A 66 12.06 -16.85 14.64
N SER A 67 11.69 -16.34 13.48
CA SER A 67 12.14 -15.05 12.96
C SER A 67 11.26 -14.57 11.79
N GLU A 68 11.38 -13.30 11.42
CA GLU A 68 10.70 -12.76 10.22
C GLU A 68 11.21 -13.42 8.95
N HIS A 69 12.50 -13.75 8.87
CA HIS A 69 13.04 -14.46 7.71
C HIS A 69 12.35 -15.83 7.54
N SER A 70 12.29 -16.65 8.60
CA SER A 70 11.60 -17.95 8.56
C SER A 70 10.12 -17.80 8.27
N GLN A 71 9.46 -16.79 8.84
CA GLN A 71 8.05 -16.46 8.56
C GLN A 71 7.81 -16.25 7.06
N PHE A 72 8.66 -15.48 6.40
CA PHE A 72 8.51 -15.17 4.98
C PHE A 72 8.83 -16.39 4.10
N GLU A 73 9.82 -17.20 4.49
CA GLU A 73 10.11 -18.46 3.80
C GLU A 73 8.95 -19.45 3.89
N ILE A 74 8.28 -19.56 5.03
CA ILE A 74 7.10 -20.44 5.20
C ILE A 74 6.00 -20.07 4.21
N VAL A 75 5.57 -18.81 4.16
CA VAL A 75 4.46 -18.39 3.28
C VAL A 75 4.85 -18.41 1.79
N LYS A 76 6.12 -18.13 1.47
CA LYS A 76 6.66 -18.28 0.11
C LYS A 76 6.50 -19.71 -0.38
N HIS A 77 6.94 -20.70 0.41
CA HIS A 77 6.85 -22.10 0.04
C HIS A 77 5.43 -22.66 0.09
N ALA A 78 4.59 -22.18 1.02
CA ALA A 78 3.17 -22.50 1.02
C ALA A 78 2.49 -22.04 -0.29
N SER A 79 2.77 -20.84 -0.75
CA SER A 79 2.26 -20.35 -2.03
C SER A 79 2.77 -21.19 -3.21
N ALA A 80 4.02 -21.66 -3.18
CA ALA A 80 4.60 -22.48 -4.24
C ALA A 80 3.92 -23.85 -4.40
N VAL A 81 3.36 -24.40 -3.33
CA VAL A 81 2.58 -25.66 -3.37
C VAL A 81 1.07 -25.42 -3.58
N GLY A 82 0.65 -24.16 -3.77
CA GLY A 82 -0.72 -23.80 -4.16
C GLY A 82 -1.62 -23.42 -3.00
N ALA A 83 -1.07 -23.09 -1.82
CA ALA A 83 -1.83 -22.55 -0.70
C ALA A 83 -1.93 -21.01 -0.81
N ARG A 84 -3.09 -20.44 -0.50
CA ARG A 84 -3.22 -18.99 -0.29
C ARG A 84 -2.56 -18.63 1.04
N ALA A 85 -1.58 -17.75 1.01
CA ALA A 85 -0.72 -17.49 2.15
C ALA A 85 -0.72 -16.02 2.57
N PHE A 86 -0.59 -15.78 3.88
CA PHE A 86 -0.52 -14.45 4.48
C PHE A 86 0.58 -14.35 5.52
N ALA A 87 1.27 -13.23 5.53
CA ALA A 87 2.21 -12.83 6.57
C ALA A 87 2.25 -11.31 6.72
N GLY A 88 3.06 -10.81 7.63
CA GLY A 88 3.31 -9.39 7.79
C GLY A 88 4.45 -9.12 8.73
N SER A 89 4.96 -7.89 8.70
CA SER A 89 6.01 -7.42 9.60
C SER A 89 6.03 -5.89 9.66
N SER A 90 7.08 -5.34 10.24
CA SER A 90 7.25 -3.91 10.50
C SER A 90 8.72 -3.55 10.66
N GLY A 91 9.12 -2.34 10.24
CA GLY A 91 10.42 -1.77 10.56
C GLY A 91 11.61 -2.69 10.25
N THR A 92 12.49 -2.87 11.22
CA THR A 92 13.70 -3.72 11.08
C THR A 92 13.40 -5.20 10.90
N GLY A 93 12.26 -5.70 11.41
CA GLY A 93 11.84 -7.08 11.13
C GLY A 93 11.52 -7.31 9.66
N TRP A 94 10.91 -6.33 9.01
CA TRP A 94 10.72 -6.35 7.56
C TRP A 94 12.07 -6.41 6.82
N MET A 95 13.08 -5.65 7.30
CA MET A 95 14.43 -5.69 6.74
C MET A 95 15.16 -7.00 7.04
N TYR A 96 14.92 -7.63 8.20
CA TYR A 96 15.55 -8.90 8.55
C TYR A 96 15.14 -10.05 7.59
N GLY A 97 13.92 -10.02 7.07
CA GLY A 97 13.46 -10.97 6.05
C GLY A 97 13.74 -10.55 4.59
N PHE A 98 14.59 -9.55 4.35
CA PHE A 98 14.72 -8.92 3.02
C PHE A 98 15.13 -9.90 1.91
N GLU A 99 16.00 -10.85 2.19
CA GLU A 99 16.39 -11.89 1.22
C GLU A 99 15.17 -12.69 0.76
N ALA A 100 14.37 -13.20 1.69
CA ALA A 100 13.14 -13.95 1.38
C ALA A 100 12.14 -13.09 0.57
N LEU A 101 12.03 -11.79 0.84
CA LEU A 101 11.17 -10.88 0.07
C LEU A 101 11.64 -10.75 -1.38
N VAL A 102 12.96 -10.61 -1.61
CA VAL A 102 13.53 -10.51 -2.96
C VAL A 102 13.26 -11.80 -3.75
N VAL A 103 13.49 -12.97 -3.14
CA VAL A 103 13.27 -14.26 -3.79
C VAL A 103 11.78 -14.49 -4.09
N THR A 104 10.88 -14.18 -3.16
CA THR A 104 9.43 -14.30 -3.37
C THR A 104 8.97 -13.52 -4.61
N ALA A 105 9.49 -12.31 -4.81
CA ALA A 105 9.16 -11.49 -5.96
C ALA A 105 9.73 -12.05 -7.28
N THR A 106 10.96 -12.53 -7.25
CA THR A 106 11.61 -13.09 -8.46
C THR A 106 10.99 -14.41 -8.89
N ASP A 107 10.51 -15.21 -7.95
CA ASP A 107 9.77 -16.46 -8.20
C ASP A 107 8.31 -16.20 -8.59
N ARG A 108 7.85 -14.97 -8.46
CA ARG A 108 6.48 -14.56 -8.80
C ARG A 108 5.42 -15.37 -8.06
N LEU A 109 5.59 -15.49 -6.76
CA LEU A 109 4.65 -16.17 -5.88
C LEU A 109 3.66 -15.15 -5.29
N PRO A 110 2.35 -15.32 -5.50
CA PRO A 110 1.33 -14.35 -5.10
C PRO A 110 0.99 -14.48 -3.60
N VAL A 111 1.90 -14.06 -2.76
CA VAL A 111 1.70 -13.97 -1.31
C VAL A 111 1.21 -12.57 -0.95
N MET A 112 0.31 -12.45 0.00
CA MET A 112 -0.14 -11.17 0.55
C MET A 112 0.57 -10.88 1.86
N PHE A 113 1.13 -9.66 1.96
CA PHE A 113 1.80 -9.19 3.17
C PHE A 113 1.18 -7.89 3.67
N LEU A 114 1.15 -7.76 4.99
CA LEU A 114 0.92 -6.49 5.66
C LEU A 114 2.25 -5.91 6.13
N VAL A 115 2.51 -4.64 5.80
CA VAL A 115 3.59 -3.86 6.41
C VAL A 115 2.97 -2.82 7.34
N GLY A 116 3.06 -3.06 8.64
CA GLY A 116 2.75 -2.04 9.63
C GLY A 116 3.90 -1.05 9.70
N ASN A 117 3.80 0.08 8.97
CA ASN A 117 4.90 1.02 8.84
C ASN A 117 5.44 1.48 10.19
N ARG A 118 6.73 1.35 10.37
CA ARG A 118 7.48 1.72 11.56
C ARG A 118 8.87 2.22 11.17
N ALA A 119 9.40 3.18 11.95
CA ALA A 119 10.76 3.65 11.78
C ALA A 119 11.77 2.50 11.80
N LEU A 120 12.79 2.63 10.97
CA LEU A 120 13.96 1.75 11.03
C LEU A 120 14.84 2.16 12.22
N ASP A 121 15.30 1.19 13.00
CA ASP A 121 16.24 1.40 14.09
C ASP A 121 17.67 1.51 13.52
N ASP A 122 18.60 2.21 14.13
CA ASP A 122 18.63 3.19 15.18
C ASP A 122 18.59 4.63 14.65
N PRO A 123 18.06 5.61 15.39
CA PRO A 123 17.51 5.52 16.75
C PRO A 123 16.13 4.86 16.78
N GLY A 124 15.86 4.07 17.82
CA GLY A 124 14.62 3.31 17.97
C GLY A 124 13.37 4.17 18.10
N ALA A 125 12.39 3.95 17.24
CA ALA A 125 11.05 4.55 17.33
C ALA A 125 9.99 3.56 16.89
N PHE A 126 8.90 3.46 17.65
CA PHE A 126 7.76 2.61 17.29
C PHE A 126 6.73 3.32 16.41
N GLY A 127 6.95 4.58 16.11
CA GLY A 127 6.06 5.38 15.28
C GLY A 127 6.32 5.17 13.79
N VAL A 128 5.38 5.63 12.99
CA VAL A 128 5.36 5.44 11.55
C VAL A 128 6.53 6.14 10.84
N GLU A 129 7.14 5.42 9.93
CA GLU A 129 7.92 5.88 8.78
C GLU A 129 7.66 4.94 7.61
N HIS A 130 7.75 5.44 6.38
CA HIS A 130 7.46 4.63 5.21
C HIS A 130 8.71 3.94 4.62
N ASN A 131 9.90 4.23 5.14
CA ASN A 131 11.15 3.67 4.64
C ASN A 131 11.18 2.14 4.64
N ASP A 132 10.52 1.48 5.60
CA ASP A 132 10.44 0.03 5.66
C ASP A 132 9.70 -0.55 4.44
N ALA A 133 8.46 -0.14 4.18
CA ALA A 133 7.72 -0.61 3.01
C ALA A 133 8.37 -0.15 1.69
N LEU A 134 8.91 1.06 1.64
CA LEU A 134 9.54 1.60 0.44
C LEU A 134 10.87 0.91 0.08
N ALA A 135 11.48 0.17 1.01
CA ALA A 135 12.71 -0.58 0.72
C ALA A 135 12.54 -1.65 -0.36
N ILE A 136 11.33 -2.23 -0.51
CA ILE A 136 11.05 -3.25 -1.53
C ILE A 136 10.53 -2.69 -2.86
N ARG A 137 10.38 -1.37 -3.00
CA ARG A 137 9.75 -0.74 -4.18
C ARG A 137 10.36 -1.13 -5.52
N ASP A 138 11.63 -1.51 -5.54
CA ASP A 138 12.36 -1.88 -6.76
C ASP A 138 12.63 -3.39 -6.88
N MET A 139 12.04 -4.20 -5.98
CA MET A 139 12.29 -5.66 -5.89
C MET A 139 11.26 -6.52 -6.63
N GLY A 140 10.27 -5.91 -7.27
CA GLY A 140 9.24 -6.66 -8.02
C GLY A 140 7.97 -6.97 -7.22
N TRP A 141 7.70 -6.21 -6.17
CA TRP A 141 6.48 -6.28 -5.38
C TRP A 141 5.40 -5.35 -5.94
N LEU A 142 4.16 -5.76 -5.82
CA LEU A 142 3.02 -4.85 -5.85
C LEU A 142 2.95 -4.15 -4.49
N LEU A 143 2.81 -2.83 -4.47
CA LEU A 143 2.88 -2.05 -3.22
C LEU A 143 1.82 -0.96 -3.19
N MET A 144 1.04 -0.93 -2.12
CA MET A 144 0.00 0.07 -1.91
C MET A 144 -0.14 0.47 -0.43
N TRP A 145 -0.80 1.61 -0.20
CA TRP A 145 -1.14 2.13 1.14
C TRP A 145 -2.64 2.18 1.36
N ALA A 146 -3.07 1.87 2.57
CA ALA A 146 -4.42 2.15 3.05
C ALA A 146 -4.45 3.44 3.87
N THR A 147 -5.56 4.17 3.79
CA THR A 147 -5.80 5.41 4.54
C THR A 147 -6.76 5.20 5.70
N THR A 148 -7.67 4.23 5.59
CA THR A 148 -8.68 3.89 6.59
C THR A 148 -8.72 2.40 6.85
N ALA A 149 -9.28 1.97 7.98
CA ALA A 149 -9.47 0.55 8.29
C ALA A 149 -10.41 -0.14 7.27
N GLN A 150 -11.39 0.59 6.72
CA GLN A 150 -12.22 0.08 5.63
C GLN A 150 -11.40 -0.21 4.37
N GLU A 151 -10.54 0.75 3.95
CA GLU A 151 -9.64 0.51 2.84
C GLU A 151 -8.67 -0.65 3.11
N ALA A 152 -8.18 -0.79 4.35
CA ALA A 152 -7.30 -1.89 4.71
C ALA A 152 -7.95 -3.26 4.49
N LEU A 153 -9.22 -3.42 4.93
CA LEU A 153 -9.99 -4.64 4.67
C LEU A 153 -10.18 -4.89 3.18
N GLU A 154 -10.68 -3.88 2.47
CA GLU A 154 -11.00 -4.00 1.04
C GLU A 154 -9.74 -4.28 0.20
N HIS A 155 -8.62 -3.65 0.54
CA HIS A 155 -7.37 -3.79 -0.22
C HIS A 155 -6.66 -5.14 0.01
N ILE A 156 -6.88 -5.84 1.12
CA ILE A 156 -6.46 -7.24 1.25
C ILE A 156 -7.19 -8.11 0.24
N LEU A 157 -8.53 -7.96 0.12
CA LEU A 157 -9.33 -8.74 -0.83
C LEU A 157 -8.98 -8.41 -2.29
N ILE A 158 -8.90 -7.11 -2.62
CA ILE A 158 -8.49 -6.62 -3.94
C ILE A 158 -7.05 -7.07 -4.25
N GLY A 159 -6.18 -7.05 -3.24
CA GLY A 159 -4.79 -7.46 -3.36
C GLY A 159 -4.64 -8.92 -3.78
N TYR A 160 -5.33 -9.83 -3.13
CA TYR A 160 -5.36 -11.24 -3.56
C TYR A 160 -5.89 -11.39 -4.98
N ARG A 161 -7.01 -10.72 -5.30
CA ARG A 161 -7.62 -10.77 -6.65
C ARG A 161 -6.65 -10.36 -7.75
N ILE A 162 -5.77 -9.38 -7.48
CA ILE A 162 -4.75 -8.89 -8.42
C ILE A 162 -3.53 -9.80 -8.42
N ALA A 163 -2.99 -10.11 -7.22
CA ALA A 163 -1.76 -10.87 -7.06
C ALA A 163 -1.86 -12.29 -7.67
N GLU A 164 -3.01 -12.93 -7.51
CA GLU A 164 -3.30 -14.29 -7.98
C GLU A 164 -3.67 -14.37 -9.46
N ASP A 165 -3.97 -13.24 -10.12
CA ASP A 165 -4.29 -13.25 -11.55
C ASP A 165 -3.15 -13.86 -12.37
N ARG A 166 -3.48 -14.80 -13.25
CA ARG A 166 -2.49 -15.56 -14.05
C ARG A 166 -1.60 -14.68 -14.92
N ARG A 167 -2.06 -13.49 -15.28
CA ARG A 167 -1.29 -12.49 -16.04
C ARG A 167 -0.25 -11.78 -15.17
N VAL A 168 -0.45 -11.77 -13.86
CA VAL A 168 0.36 -11.05 -12.86
C VAL A 168 1.22 -12.03 -12.07
N ARG A 169 0.63 -12.81 -11.17
CA ARG A 169 1.34 -13.74 -10.26
C ARG A 169 2.55 -13.05 -9.63
N MET A 170 2.29 -12.06 -8.78
CA MET A 170 3.32 -11.31 -8.07
C MET A 170 2.92 -11.13 -6.61
N PRO A 171 3.88 -11.12 -5.69
CA PRO A 171 3.58 -10.84 -4.30
C PRO A 171 3.10 -9.40 -4.14
N MET A 172 2.29 -9.18 -3.12
CA MET A 172 1.73 -7.88 -2.81
C MET A 172 1.91 -7.49 -1.36
N ALA A 173 2.28 -6.25 -1.12
CA ALA A 173 2.35 -5.64 0.19
C ALA A 173 1.33 -4.50 0.32
N LEU A 174 0.49 -4.59 1.36
CA LEU A 174 -0.33 -3.50 1.85
C LEU A 174 0.41 -2.82 3.00
N ALA A 175 0.69 -1.53 2.87
CA ALA A 175 1.29 -0.73 3.93
C ALA A 175 0.22 0.04 4.72
N MET A 176 0.38 0.11 6.02
CA MET A 176 -0.49 0.86 6.94
C MET A 176 0.35 1.67 7.93
N ASP A 177 -0.01 2.92 8.12
CA ASP A 177 0.65 3.80 9.07
C ASP A 177 0.56 3.25 10.51
N GLY A 178 1.70 2.94 11.08
CA GLY A 178 1.83 2.43 12.45
C GLY A 178 1.25 3.41 13.47
N ALA A 179 0.53 2.90 14.45
CA ALA A 179 -0.31 3.56 15.44
C ALA A 179 -1.50 4.34 14.84
N PHE A 180 -1.28 5.21 13.86
CA PHE A 180 -2.34 6.08 13.30
C PHE A 180 -3.46 5.34 12.58
N LEU A 181 -3.15 4.20 11.93
CA LEU A 181 -4.15 3.34 11.32
C LEU A 181 -4.21 1.97 11.98
N THR A 182 -3.05 1.38 12.28
CA THR A 182 -3.00 0.02 12.81
C THR A 182 -3.78 -0.15 14.11
N HIS A 183 -3.78 0.85 15.01
CA HIS A 183 -4.40 0.77 16.34
C HIS A 183 -5.57 1.76 16.55
N SER A 184 -5.89 2.60 15.57
CA SER A 184 -7.04 3.50 15.65
C SER A 184 -8.31 2.75 15.26
N GLN A 185 -9.37 2.94 16.04
CA GLN A 185 -10.68 2.34 15.81
C GLN A 185 -11.50 3.11 14.80
N HIS A 186 -12.08 2.41 13.85
CA HIS A 186 -12.94 2.93 12.80
C HIS A 186 -14.20 2.07 12.66
N MET A 187 -15.32 2.68 12.28
CA MET A 187 -16.49 1.90 11.83
C MET A 187 -16.16 1.27 10.49
N VAL A 188 -16.24 -0.05 10.41
CA VAL A 188 -15.91 -0.86 9.24
C VAL A 188 -17.13 -1.68 8.84
N LYS A 189 -17.50 -1.61 7.57
CA LYS A 189 -18.48 -2.52 6.98
C LYS A 189 -17.76 -3.81 6.59
N VAL A 190 -18.12 -4.89 7.24
CA VAL A 190 -17.57 -6.22 6.96
C VAL A 190 -18.45 -6.90 5.91
N PRO A 191 -17.89 -7.33 4.76
CA PRO A 191 -18.69 -7.97 3.73
C PRO A 191 -19.11 -9.38 4.10
N SER A 192 -20.19 -9.86 3.50
CA SER A 192 -20.61 -11.24 3.66
C SER A 192 -19.65 -12.22 2.96
N PRO A 193 -19.44 -13.43 3.50
CA PRO A 193 -18.60 -14.44 2.86
C PRO A 193 -19.06 -14.77 1.43
N GLU A 194 -20.37 -14.72 1.16
CA GLU A 194 -20.95 -14.97 -0.17
C GLU A 194 -20.54 -13.87 -1.16
N ALA A 195 -20.55 -12.60 -0.74
CA ALA A 195 -20.11 -11.50 -1.59
C ALA A 195 -18.62 -11.59 -1.90
N VAL A 196 -17.82 -11.95 -0.89
CA VAL A 196 -16.36 -12.14 -1.09
C VAL A 196 -16.09 -13.30 -2.05
N ARG A 197 -16.74 -14.45 -1.91
CA ARG A 197 -16.59 -15.59 -2.84
C ARG A 197 -16.96 -15.26 -4.28
N ARG A 198 -17.89 -14.33 -4.51
CA ARG A 198 -18.21 -13.84 -5.87
C ARG A 198 -17.09 -13.00 -6.48
N PHE A 199 -16.37 -12.26 -5.64
CA PHE A 199 -15.27 -11.37 -6.06
C PHE A 199 -13.94 -12.09 -6.12
N LEU A 200 -13.61 -12.88 -5.08
CA LEU A 200 -12.33 -13.57 -4.93
C LEU A 200 -12.56 -15.09 -5.06
N PRO A 201 -12.24 -15.69 -6.21
CA PRO A 201 -12.35 -17.12 -6.40
C PRO A 201 -11.34 -17.89 -5.53
N PRO A 202 -11.50 -19.22 -5.36
CA PRO A 202 -10.48 -20.07 -4.76
C PRO A 202 -9.13 -19.90 -5.46
N TYR A 203 -8.04 -19.94 -4.68
CA TYR A 203 -6.70 -19.80 -5.22
C TYR A 203 -6.32 -21.00 -6.11
N ASP A 204 -5.76 -20.73 -7.28
CA ASP A 204 -5.28 -21.75 -8.21
C ASP A 204 -4.00 -21.26 -8.90
N LEU A 205 -2.86 -21.80 -8.49
CA LEU A 205 -1.56 -21.54 -9.13
C LEU A 205 -1.43 -22.28 -10.48
N GLY A 206 -2.26 -23.28 -10.72
CA GLY A 206 -2.29 -24.05 -11.95
C GLY A 206 -1.02 -24.88 -12.15
N ASP A 207 -0.52 -24.86 -13.38
CA ASP A 207 0.67 -25.59 -13.82
C ASP A 207 2.00 -25.15 -13.17
N ARG A 208 2.01 -23.99 -12.50
CA ARG A 208 3.18 -23.50 -11.75
C ARG A 208 3.25 -24.00 -10.30
N ARG A 209 2.29 -24.79 -9.89
CA ARG A 209 2.29 -25.41 -8.55
C ARG A 209 3.34 -26.52 -8.47
N LEU A 210 4.15 -26.51 -7.42
CA LEU A 210 5.01 -27.66 -7.11
C LEU A 210 4.13 -28.87 -6.77
N HIS A 211 4.17 -29.89 -7.58
CA HIS A 211 3.40 -31.13 -7.40
C HIS A 211 4.16 -32.33 -7.95
N PRO A 212 4.14 -33.49 -7.26
CA PRO A 212 4.84 -34.70 -7.71
C PRO A 212 4.45 -35.17 -9.12
N ASP A 213 3.17 -35.03 -9.49
CA ASP A 213 2.64 -35.46 -10.79
C ASP A 213 3.03 -34.52 -11.95
N ASN A 214 3.45 -33.28 -11.65
CA ASN A 214 3.93 -32.30 -12.60
C ASN A 214 5.17 -31.60 -12.04
N PRO A 215 6.33 -32.27 -12.01
CA PRO A 215 7.54 -31.73 -11.41
C PRO A 215 8.08 -30.55 -12.19
N ILE A 216 8.26 -29.42 -11.51
CA ILE A 216 8.88 -28.19 -12.03
C ILE A 216 9.96 -27.72 -11.08
N SER A 217 10.86 -26.86 -11.56
CA SER A 217 11.83 -26.16 -10.73
C SER A 217 11.39 -24.72 -10.50
N ILE A 218 11.47 -24.27 -9.26
CA ILE A 218 11.32 -22.85 -8.88
C ILE A 218 12.70 -22.33 -8.49
N ALA A 219 12.98 -21.05 -8.71
CA ALA A 219 14.25 -20.40 -8.42
C ALA A 219 15.48 -21.12 -9.01
N PRO A 220 15.48 -21.48 -10.32
CA PRO A 220 16.64 -22.11 -10.92
C PRO A 220 17.83 -21.14 -10.95
N GLN A 221 19.03 -21.63 -10.69
CA GLN A 221 20.24 -20.89 -10.99
C GLN A 221 20.53 -20.94 -12.49
N VAL A 222 20.44 -19.80 -13.18
CA VAL A 222 20.48 -19.73 -14.66
C VAL A 222 21.66 -18.93 -15.20
N ASN A 223 22.47 -18.34 -14.34
CA ASN A 223 23.61 -17.50 -14.68
C ASN A 223 23.26 -16.41 -15.71
N GLU A 224 24.24 -16.00 -16.51
CA GLU A 224 24.09 -14.97 -17.56
C GLU A 224 23.20 -15.41 -18.74
N ASP A 225 23.06 -16.71 -18.98
CA ASP A 225 22.38 -17.25 -20.16
C ASP A 225 20.88 -16.89 -20.22
N TRP A 226 20.21 -16.81 -19.05
CA TRP A 226 18.75 -16.62 -18.99
C TRP A 226 18.29 -15.54 -18.00
N VAL A 227 19.18 -14.92 -17.24
CA VAL A 227 18.78 -13.99 -16.17
C VAL A 227 18.04 -12.76 -16.71
N ILE A 228 18.45 -12.22 -17.87
CA ILE A 228 17.83 -11.03 -18.45
C ILE A 228 16.39 -11.32 -18.93
N GLU A 229 16.14 -12.50 -19.50
CA GLU A 229 14.82 -12.94 -19.95
C GLU A 229 13.87 -13.09 -18.75
N LEU A 230 14.34 -13.68 -17.66
CA LEU A 230 13.53 -13.83 -16.44
C LEU A 230 13.24 -12.47 -15.79
N ARG A 231 14.22 -11.56 -15.74
CA ARG A 231 13.99 -10.18 -15.27
C ARG A 231 13.00 -9.44 -16.18
N ARG A 232 13.09 -9.63 -17.48
CA ARG A 232 12.15 -9.07 -18.45
C ARG A 232 10.73 -9.60 -18.23
N GLN A 233 10.56 -10.89 -17.95
CA GLN A 233 9.25 -11.49 -17.64
C GLN A 233 8.63 -10.87 -16.37
N ASN A 234 9.43 -10.63 -15.33
CA ASN A 234 8.95 -9.97 -14.11
C ASN A 234 8.50 -8.52 -14.40
N TRP A 235 9.29 -7.78 -15.15
CA TRP A 235 8.94 -6.42 -15.55
C TRP A 235 7.66 -6.37 -16.41
N GLU A 236 7.49 -7.30 -17.35
CA GLU A 236 6.26 -7.40 -18.14
C GLU A 236 5.04 -7.77 -17.28
N ALA A 237 5.21 -8.59 -16.24
CA ALA A 237 4.14 -8.89 -15.29
C ALA A 237 3.71 -7.65 -14.52
N ALA A 238 4.65 -6.85 -14.03
CA ALA A 238 4.36 -5.58 -13.36
C ALA A 238 3.63 -4.59 -14.29
N ARG A 239 3.99 -4.55 -15.57
CA ARG A 239 3.27 -3.73 -16.56
C ARG A 239 1.83 -4.21 -16.78
N ARG A 240 1.63 -5.52 -16.93
CA ARG A 240 0.28 -6.10 -17.08
C ARG A 240 -0.58 -5.88 -15.84
N ALA A 241 0.03 -5.81 -14.65
CA ALA A 241 -0.69 -5.54 -13.41
C ALA A 241 -1.51 -4.25 -13.46
N LYS A 242 -1.07 -3.21 -14.18
CA LYS A 242 -1.86 -1.96 -14.35
C LYS A 242 -3.26 -2.22 -14.94
N GLY A 243 -3.37 -3.07 -15.94
CA GLY A 243 -4.66 -3.44 -16.52
C GLY A 243 -5.52 -4.26 -15.55
N VAL A 244 -4.89 -5.26 -14.90
CA VAL A 244 -5.57 -6.12 -13.92
C VAL A 244 -6.04 -5.33 -12.71
N ILE A 245 -5.29 -4.34 -12.25
CA ILE A 245 -5.71 -3.42 -11.19
C ILE A 245 -7.02 -2.71 -11.58
N LYS A 246 -7.09 -2.12 -12.77
CA LYS A 246 -8.31 -1.44 -13.25
C LYS A 246 -9.51 -2.39 -13.30
N GLU A 247 -9.31 -3.60 -13.82
CA GLU A 247 -10.34 -4.63 -13.90
C GLU A 247 -10.80 -5.06 -12.50
N ALA A 248 -9.88 -5.33 -11.57
CA ALA A 248 -10.22 -5.77 -10.21
C ALA A 248 -11.00 -4.71 -9.42
N TYR A 249 -10.66 -3.42 -9.55
CA TYR A 249 -11.41 -2.34 -8.91
C TYR A 249 -12.79 -2.15 -9.56
N ALA A 250 -12.92 -2.30 -10.87
CA ALA A 250 -14.22 -2.28 -11.54
C ALA A 250 -15.10 -3.45 -11.10
N GLU A 251 -14.53 -4.66 -10.99
CA GLU A 251 -15.22 -5.85 -10.47
C GLU A 251 -15.63 -5.65 -9.00
N PHE A 252 -14.73 -5.10 -8.17
CA PHE A 252 -15.03 -4.77 -6.77
C PHE A 252 -16.21 -3.80 -6.67
N ASN A 253 -16.18 -2.70 -7.44
CA ASN A 253 -17.28 -1.75 -7.50
C ASN A 253 -18.61 -2.38 -7.98
N SER A 254 -18.53 -3.36 -8.87
CA SER A 254 -19.73 -4.08 -9.35
C SER A 254 -20.36 -4.97 -8.27
N VAL A 255 -19.52 -5.59 -7.43
CA VAL A 255 -20.00 -6.49 -6.36
C VAL A 255 -20.40 -5.70 -5.11
N PHE A 256 -19.59 -4.71 -4.68
CA PHE A 256 -19.72 -4.04 -3.38
C PHE A 256 -20.30 -2.62 -3.46
N GLY A 257 -20.70 -2.19 -4.66
CA GLY A 257 -21.18 -0.84 -4.95
C GLY A 257 -20.03 0.12 -5.31
N PRO A 258 -20.34 1.30 -5.84
CA PRO A 258 -19.35 2.27 -6.31
C PRO A 258 -18.60 2.88 -5.12
N ARG A 259 -17.33 2.49 -4.96
CA ARG A 259 -16.45 2.93 -3.86
C ARG A 259 -15.18 3.64 -4.35
N TYR A 260 -14.68 3.22 -5.51
CA TYR A 260 -13.44 3.72 -6.07
C TYR A 260 -13.67 4.28 -7.49
N GLU A 261 -13.52 5.60 -7.66
CA GLU A 261 -13.53 6.25 -8.99
C GLU A 261 -12.22 5.98 -9.74
N SER A 262 -11.10 6.06 -9.03
CA SER A 262 -9.79 5.65 -9.53
C SER A 262 -9.19 4.56 -8.64
N PRO A 263 -8.59 3.52 -9.20
CA PRO A 263 -7.87 2.53 -8.41
C PRO A 263 -6.61 3.09 -7.76
N TYR A 264 -5.96 4.09 -8.38
CA TYR A 264 -4.59 4.48 -8.07
C TYR A 264 -4.47 5.56 -7.00
N PHE A 265 -5.40 6.51 -6.99
CA PHE A 265 -5.42 7.64 -6.05
C PHE A 265 -6.83 8.16 -5.88
N THR A 266 -7.03 9.01 -4.89
CA THR A 266 -8.28 9.72 -4.67
C THR A 266 -8.00 11.22 -4.76
N GLU A 267 -8.82 11.94 -5.50
CA GLU A 267 -8.81 13.39 -5.59
C GLU A 267 -9.83 13.98 -4.60
N PHE A 268 -9.48 15.07 -3.97
CA PHE A 268 -10.36 15.79 -3.05
C PHE A 268 -10.32 17.29 -3.31
N MET A 269 -11.44 17.83 -3.81
CA MET A 269 -11.64 19.25 -4.16
C MET A 269 -10.55 19.77 -5.11
N THR A 270 -10.26 19.02 -6.17
CA THR A 270 -9.17 19.31 -7.11
C THR A 270 -9.62 19.98 -8.41
N ASP A 271 -10.91 19.99 -8.73
CA ASP A 271 -11.44 20.38 -10.05
C ASP A 271 -11.03 21.81 -10.48
N ASP A 272 -11.03 22.76 -9.54
CA ASP A 272 -10.66 24.16 -9.76
C ASP A 272 -9.44 24.58 -8.91
N ALA A 273 -8.66 23.62 -8.42
CA ALA A 273 -7.49 23.89 -7.60
C ALA A 273 -6.33 24.44 -8.44
N ASP A 274 -5.65 25.45 -7.91
CA ASP A 274 -4.38 25.95 -8.45
C ASP A 274 -3.19 25.17 -7.88
N ALA A 275 -3.30 24.71 -6.63
CA ALA A 275 -2.25 23.97 -5.91
C ALA A 275 -2.83 22.75 -5.17
N VAL A 276 -2.06 21.69 -5.12
CA VAL A 276 -2.43 20.46 -4.40
C VAL A 276 -1.31 19.96 -3.50
N LEU A 277 -1.68 19.27 -2.42
CA LEU A 277 -0.77 18.37 -1.72
C LEU A 277 -1.02 16.94 -2.17
N ILE A 278 0.05 16.15 -2.23
CA ILE A 278 0.00 14.70 -2.49
C ILE A 278 0.79 13.96 -1.42
N GLY A 279 0.26 12.83 -0.94
CA GLY A 279 0.92 11.98 0.04
C GLY A 279 0.35 10.58 0.07
N LEU A 280 0.93 9.72 0.92
CA LEU A 280 0.56 8.33 1.17
C LEU A 280 -0.06 8.18 2.57
N GLY A 281 -0.99 7.24 2.74
CA GLY A 281 -1.51 6.83 4.04
C GLY A 281 -2.35 7.89 4.76
N THR A 282 -2.25 7.90 6.08
CA THR A 282 -3.17 8.65 6.98
C THR A 282 -3.02 10.16 6.95
N VAL A 283 -1.93 10.70 6.40
CA VAL A 283 -1.75 12.16 6.24
C VAL A 283 -2.86 12.79 5.37
N ALA A 284 -3.57 11.99 4.60
CA ALA A 284 -4.76 12.44 3.87
C ALA A 284 -5.87 12.97 4.79
N MET A 285 -5.98 12.52 6.04
CA MET A 285 -7.04 12.95 6.95
C MET A 285 -6.88 14.42 7.38
N PRO A 286 -5.75 14.84 8.00
CA PRO A 286 -5.52 16.26 8.30
C PRO A 286 -5.40 17.09 7.02
N GLY A 287 -4.84 16.55 5.91
CA GLY A 287 -4.74 17.22 4.64
C GLY A 287 -6.10 17.62 4.06
N ARG A 288 -7.06 16.70 4.00
CA ARG A 288 -8.44 16.99 3.55
C ARG A 288 -9.15 17.98 4.46
N THR A 289 -8.90 17.93 5.77
CA THR A 289 -9.47 18.90 6.71
C THR A 289 -8.89 20.29 6.49
N ALA A 290 -7.58 20.40 6.23
CA ALA A 290 -6.94 21.64 5.86
C ALA A 290 -7.51 22.23 4.55
N VAL A 291 -7.73 21.38 3.54
CA VAL A 291 -8.39 21.79 2.28
C VAL A 291 -9.74 22.44 2.55
N ARG A 292 -10.63 21.79 3.34
CA ARG A 292 -11.95 22.35 3.65
C ARG A 292 -11.84 23.73 4.26
N ARG A 293 -10.97 23.90 5.29
CA ARG A 293 -10.76 25.19 5.96
C ARG A 293 -10.24 26.29 5.03
N LEU A 294 -9.28 25.94 4.17
CA LEU A 294 -8.72 26.89 3.20
C LEU A 294 -9.72 27.25 2.10
N ARG A 295 -10.52 26.28 1.65
CA ARG A 295 -11.62 26.52 0.69
C ARG A 295 -12.68 27.46 1.23
N GLU A 296 -13.04 27.35 2.51
CA GLU A 296 -13.95 28.29 3.21
C GLU A 296 -13.40 29.72 3.21
N GLN A 297 -12.07 29.88 3.13
CA GLN A 297 -11.38 31.16 3.03
C GLN A 297 -11.14 31.64 1.60
N GLY A 298 -11.63 30.88 0.59
CA GLY A 298 -11.52 31.23 -0.83
C GLY A 298 -10.24 30.74 -1.53
N HIS A 299 -9.39 29.97 -0.85
CA HIS A 299 -8.19 29.40 -1.48
C HIS A 299 -8.54 28.23 -2.42
N LYS A 300 -7.96 28.23 -3.63
CA LYS A 300 -8.13 27.16 -4.62
C LYS A 300 -7.08 26.06 -4.42
N VAL A 301 -7.32 25.22 -3.42
CA VAL A 301 -6.44 24.11 -3.07
C VAL A 301 -7.18 22.76 -3.06
N GLY A 302 -6.46 21.67 -3.30
CA GLY A 302 -6.99 20.32 -3.27
C GLY A 302 -5.99 19.31 -2.71
N TYR A 303 -6.40 18.07 -2.53
CA TYR A 303 -5.56 17.00 -2.01
C TYR A 303 -5.65 15.77 -2.93
N VAL A 304 -4.50 15.17 -3.23
CA VAL A 304 -4.38 13.89 -3.94
C VAL A 304 -3.84 12.85 -2.96
N ASN A 305 -4.61 11.79 -2.70
CA ASN A 305 -4.16 10.70 -1.86
C ASN A 305 -3.73 9.53 -2.73
N LEU A 306 -2.42 9.29 -2.83
CA LEU A 306 -1.87 8.18 -3.60
C LEU A 306 -2.09 6.87 -2.85
N ARG A 307 -2.60 5.87 -3.56
CA ARG A 307 -2.86 4.52 -3.04
C ARG A 307 -1.81 3.52 -3.54
N TRP A 308 -1.58 3.47 -4.84
CA TRP A 308 -0.63 2.55 -5.46
C TRP A 308 0.73 3.18 -5.65
N PHE A 309 1.76 2.55 -5.08
CA PHE A 309 3.15 2.95 -5.25
C PHE A 309 3.88 2.07 -6.29
N ARG A 310 3.53 0.78 -6.37
CA ARG A 310 4.01 -0.15 -7.40
C ARG A 310 2.89 -1.08 -7.90
N PRO A 311 2.64 -1.15 -9.20
CA PRO A 311 3.24 -0.33 -10.26
C PRO A 311 2.87 1.15 -10.11
N PHE A 312 3.83 2.03 -10.36
CA PHE A 312 3.59 3.47 -10.22
C PHE A 312 2.63 3.96 -11.33
N PRO A 313 1.55 4.67 -11.01
CA PRO A 313 0.55 5.11 -11.97
C PRO A 313 0.99 6.38 -12.72
N THR A 314 2.08 6.27 -13.48
CA THR A 314 2.79 7.39 -14.09
C THR A 314 1.91 8.22 -15.02
N GLU A 315 1.14 7.56 -15.89
CA GLU A 315 0.32 8.22 -16.89
C GLU A 315 -0.83 8.98 -16.21
N GLU A 316 -1.52 8.31 -15.28
CA GLU A 316 -2.65 8.86 -14.56
C GLU A 316 -2.24 10.02 -13.62
N LEU A 317 -1.11 9.89 -12.92
CA LEU A 317 -0.57 10.98 -12.07
C LEU A 317 -0.05 12.15 -12.90
N ARG A 318 0.57 11.90 -14.05
CA ARG A 318 1.01 12.96 -14.95
C ARG A 318 -0.16 13.78 -15.45
N GLU A 319 -1.24 13.15 -15.86
CA GLU A 319 -2.47 13.82 -16.27
C GLU A 319 -3.09 14.60 -15.11
N CYS A 320 -3.22 13.98 -13.92
CA CYS A 320 -3.78 14.63 -12.74
C CYS A 320 -2.94 15.82 -12.29
N LEU A 321 -1.64 15.62 -12.02
CA LEU A 321 -0.79 16.62 -11.40
C LEU A 321 -0.33 17.70 -12.36
N GLY A 322 -0.23 17.39 -13.67
CA GLY A 322 0.19 18.33 -14.70
C GLY A 322 -0.74 19.53 -14.92
N ARG A 323 -1.98 19.46 -14.42
CA ARG A 323 -2.97 20.54 -14.55
C ARG A 323 -2.85 21.64 -13.49
N PHE A 324 -2.10 21.40 -12.41
CA PHE A 324 -1.93 22.35 -11.31
C PHE A 324 -0.73 23.28 -11.55
N LYS A 325 -0.74 24.45 -10.90
CA LYS A 325 0.39 25.38 -10.91
C LYS A 325 1.51 24.92 -9.96
N ALA A 326 1.13 24.31 -8.84
CA ALA A 326 2.08 23.81 -7.83
C ALA A 326 1.61 22.51 -7.17
N VAL A 327 2.59 21.68 -6.82
CA VAL A 327 2.40 20.39 -6.13
C VAL A 327 3.31 20.34 -4.91
N GLY A 328 2.73 20.20 -3.73
CA GLY A 328 3.45 19.90 -2.49
C GLY A 328 3.45 18.40 -2.24
N VAL A 329 4.60 17.79 -2.16
CA VAL A 329 4.77 16.35 -1.91
C VAL A 329 5.06 16.13 -0.43
N ILE A 330 4.26 15.30 0.23
CA ILE A 330 4.42 14.95 1.64
C ILE A 330 5.05 13.57 1.73
N ASP A 331 6.23 13.50 2.34
CA ASP A 331 6.96 12.28 2.59
C ASP A 331 7.08 12.00 4.12
N ARG A 332 6.64 10.83 4.55
CA ARG A 332 6.94 10.24 5.87
C ARG A 332 8.16 9.32 5.79
N ASP A 333 9.08 9.67 4.95
CA ASP A 333 10.34 9.00 4.68
C ASP A 333 11.37 10.01 4.21
N PHE A 334 12.57 9.56 4.00
CA PHE A 334 13.59 10.34 3.33
C PHE A 334 14.61 9.44 2.64
N ALA A 335 15.13 9.91 1.52
CA ALA A 335 16.10 9.17 0.73
C ALA A 335 17.51 9.70 1.02
N HIS A 336 18.24 9.02 1.89
CA HIS A 336 19.59 9.39 2.28
C HIS A 336 20.52 9.58 1.07
N GLY A 337 21.12 10.76 0.97
CA GLY A 337 22.11 11.07 -0.08
C GLY A 337 21.55 11.14 -1.50
N SER A 338 20.23 11.13 -1.66
CA SER A 338 19.58 11.35 -2.96
C SER A 338 19.76 12.78 -3.45
N PRO A 339 19.55 13.07 -4.75
CA PRO A 339 19.50 14.44 -5.23
C PRO A 339 18.50 15.29 -4.43
N ASP A 340 18.91 16.48 -4.02
CA ASP A 340 18.16 17.40 -3.16
C ASP A 340 17.83 16.86 -1.75
N SER A 341 18.26 15.66 -1.41
CA SER A 341 18.01 15.02 -0.09
C SER A 341 16.55 14.99 0.33
N GLY A 342 15.65 14.81 -0.66
CA GLY A 342 14.19 14.75 -0.45
C GLY A 342 13.67 13.37 -0.09
N GLY A 343 12.36 13.25 0.00
CA GLY A 343 11.66 11.99 0.20
C GLY A 343 11.57 11.14 -1.07
N ILE A 344 11.19 9.88 -0.90
CA ILE A 344 11.14 8.92 -2.00
C ILE A 344 10.00 9.25 -2.97
N LEU A 345 8.83 9.66 -2.46
CA LEU A 345 7.69 10.05 -3.30
C LEU A 345 8.03 11.28 -4.15
N LEU A 346 8.78 12.25 -3.60
CA LEU A 346 9.26 13.40 -4.38
C LEU A 346 9.96 12.97 -5.67
N HIS A 347 10.89 12.01 -5.57
CA HIS A 347 11.68 11.56 -6.73
C HIS A 347 10.80 10.88 -7.77
N GLU A 348 9.83 10.07 -7.35
CA GLU A 348 8.86 9.45 -8.25
C GLU A 348 7.98 10.50 -8.97
N ILE A 349 7.47 11.49 -8.23
CA ILE A 349 6.66 12.58 -8.82
C ILE A 349 7.47 13.42 -9.79
N ARG A 350 8.72 13.77 -9.44
CA ARG A 350 9.61 14.52 -10.37
C ARG A 350 9.85 13.73 -11.65
N SER A 351 10.16 12.45 -11.54
CA SER A 351 10.34 11.57 -12.70
C SER A 351 9.06 11.46 -13.53
N CYS A 352 7.91 11.34 -12.87
CA CYS A 352 6.60 11.28 -13.52
C CYS A 352 6.31 12.52 -14.35
N LEU A 353 6.61 13.70 -13.83
CA LEU A 353 6.30 15.01 -14.45
C LEU A 353 7.39 15.50 -15.42
N TYR A 354 8.57 14.89 -15.41
CA TYR A 354 9.70 15.32 -16.24
C TYR A 354 9.38 15.49 -17.74
N PRO A 355 8.59 14.62 -18.40
CA PRO A 355 8.25 14.74 -19.82
C PRO A 355 7.35 15.92 -20.19
N LEU A 356 6.69 16.56 -19.20
CA LEU A 356 5.84 17.72 -19.46
C LEU A 356 6.67 18.93 -19.87
N LYS A 357 6.22 19.68 -20.88
CA LYS A 357 6.84 20.96 -21.29
C LYS A 357 6.57 22.04 -20.25
N GLU A 358 5.31 22.17 -19.83
CA GLU A 358 4.88 23.01 -18.74
C GLU A 358 4.66 22.12 -17.51
N ARG A 359 5.42 22.37 -16.45
CA ARG A 359 5.43 21.55 -15.24
C ARG A 359 5.00 22.40 -14.06
N PRO A 360 4.23 21.85 -13.12
CA PRO A 360 3.97 22.53 -11.87
C PRO A 360 5.28 22.81 -11.11
N SER A 361 5.28 23.85 -10.29
CA SER A 361 6.31 24.00 -9.26
C SER A 361 6.16 22.89 -8.23
N ILE A 362 7.26 22.29 -7.78
CA ILE A 362 7.23 21.18 -6.83
C ILE A 362 7.99 21.58 -5.57
N VAL A 363 7.37 21.35 -4.42
CA VAL A 363 7.99 21.45 -3.10
C VAL A 363 7.80 20.15 -2.34
N ASN A 364 8.71 19.85 -1.43
CA ASN A 364 8.68 18.61 -0.65
C ASN A 364 8.68 18.92 0.85
N PHE A 365 7.89 18.15 1.58
CA PHE A 365 7.76 18.24 3.03
C PHE A 365 8.11 16.89 3.64
N ILE A 366 9.29 16.80 4.27
CA ILE A 366 9.66 15.67 5.09
C ILE A 366 9.11 15.93 6.50
N CYS A 367 8.20 15.08 6.96
CA CYS A 367 7.51 15.27 8.24
C CYS A 367 6.96 13.96 8.79
N GLY A 368 6.57 13.98 10.05
CA GLY A 368 5.90 12.86 10.70
C GLY A 368 6.79 11.65 10.98
N LEU A 369 8.12 11.79 10.86
CA LEU A 369 9.08 10.72 11.11
C LEU A 369 9.03 10.26 12.56
N GLY A 370 9.22 8.96 12.77
CA GLY A 370 9.14 8.34 14.09
C GLY A 370 7.75 8.43 14.73
N GLY A 371 6.70 8.69 13.94
CA GLY A 371 5.33 8.84 14.42
C GLY A 371 5.01 10.22 14.98
N ARG A 372 5.82 11.26 14.68
CA ARG A 372 5.45 12.63 15.04
C ARG A 372 4.16 12.99 14.35
N ASP A 373 3.24 13.64 15.09
CA ASP A 373 1.95 14.07 14.54
C ASP A 373 2.12 15.11 13.44
N ILE A 374 1.25 15.01 12.43
CA ILE A 374 1.11 15.99 11.37
C ILE A 374 -0.25 16.64 11.56
N SER A 375 -0.25 17.84 12.10
CA SER A 375 -1.46 18.55 12.44
C SER A 375 -2.15 19.20 11.22
N ILE A 376 -3.40 19.61 11.38
CA ILE A 376 -4.10 20.42 10.38
C ILE A 376 -3.35 21.75 10.12
N ALA A 377 -2.73 22.33 11.16
CA ALA A 377 -1.95 23.55 11.03
C ALA A 377 -0.70 23.35 10.15
N ASP A 378 0.00 22.24 10.34
CA ASP A 378 1.13 21.87 9.48
C ASP A 378 0.69 21.73 8.02
N CYS A 379 -0.46 21.08 7.77
CA CYS A 379 -1.00 20.96 6.41
C CYS A 379 -1.37 22.33 5.82
N ILE A 380 -1.91 23.25 6.60
CA ILE A 380 -2.19 24.63 6.14
C ILE A 380 -0.88 25.35 5.78
N GLU A 381 0.17 25.19 6.58
CA GLU A 381 1.49 25.73 6.28
C GLU A 381 2.08 25.14 4.99
N MET A 382 1.97 23.79 4.80
CA MET A 382 2.38 23.14 3.56
C MET A 382 1.66 23.73 2.35
N PHE A 383 0.35 23.97 2.43
CA PHE A 383 -0.40 24.62 1.34
C PHE A 383 0.08 26.03 1.08
N SER A 384 0.32 26.83 2.11
CA SER A 384 0.85 28.19 1.97
C SER A 384 2.19 28.20 1.22
N ARG A 385 3.12 27.33 1.64
CA ARG A 385 4.45 27.20 0.97
C ARG A 385 4.31 26.69 -0.46
N THR A 386 3.39 25.76 -0.72
CA THR A 386 3.12 25.23 -2.06
C THR A 386 2.57 26.31 -2.99
N GLN A 387 1.62 27.13 -2.53
CA GLN A 387 1.09 28.25 -3.30
C GLN A 387 2.17 29.31 -3.60
N GLN A 388 3.00 29.65 -2.62
CA GLN A 388 4.11 30.58 -2.80
C GLN A 388 5.14 30.09 -3.84
N ALA A 389 5.36 28.79 -3.92
CA ALA A 389 6.28 28.21 -4.91
C ALA A 389 5.79 28.39 -6.35
N SER A 390 4.47 28.55 -6.57
CA SER A 390 3.93 28.84 -7.91
C SER A 390 4.27 30.25 -8.42
N GLU A 391 4.61 31.17 -7.50
CA GLU A 391 4.90 32.57 -7.79
C GLU A 391 6.41 32.88 -7.89
N ARG A 392 7.26 31.93 -7.46
CA ARG A 392 8.73 32.10 -7.44
C ARG A 392 9.38 31.65 -8.76
N GLU A 393 10.47 32.33 -9.16
CA GLU A 393 11.42 31.74 -10.09
C GLU A 393 12.01 30.45 -9.49
N ARG A 394 12.31 29.43 -10.32
CA ARG A 394 12.56 28.02 -9.96
C ARG A 394 13.80 27.73 -9.07
N ASP A 395 14.49 28.73 -8.54
CA ASP A 395 15.77 28.60 -7.82
C ASP A 395 15.68 28.60 -6.29
N GLY A 396 14.53 28.20 -5.71
CA GLY A 396 14.35 28.09 -4.25
C GLY A 396 14.61 26.72 -3.67
N GLU A 397 14.81 26.64 -2.34
CA GLU A 397 14.90 25.39 -1.59
C GLU A 397 13.61 24.58 -1.77
N ILE A 398 13.76 23.37 -2.32
CA ILE A 398 12.62 22.50 -2.67
C ILE A 398 12.17 21.67 -1.45
N VAL A 399 13.11 21.24 -0.60
CA VAL A 399 12.88 20.32 0.51
C VAL A 399 12.79 21.08 1.84
N SER A 400 11.73 20.86 2.57
CA SER A 400 11.53 21.44 3.90
C SER A 400 11.29 20.34 4.93
N TRP A 401 11.96 20.41 6.06
CA TRP A 401 11.71 19.55 7.21
C TRP A 401 10.73 20.25 8.15
N LEU A 402 9.56 19.65 8.39
CA LEU A 402 8.56 20.22 9.27
C LEU A 402 8.52 19.49 10.62
N GLY A 403 8.27 20.30 11.66
CA GLY A 403 8.15 19.80 13.01
C GLY A 403 9.49 19.49 13.68
N LEU A 404 10.62 19.97 13.18
CA LEU A 404 11.88 19.92 13.92
C LEU A 404 11.79 20.69 15.23
N ARG A 405 12.48 20.22 16.27
CA ARG A 405 12.72 20.99 17.48
C ARG A 405 14.00 21.79 17.29
N GLU A 406 13.92 23.08 17.59
CA GLU A 406 15.08 23.96 17.67
C GLU A 406 15.93 23.64 18.89
#